data_77c2ac1cb28cc91ac697a9fcbe4ba17a
#
_entry.id   77c2ac1cb28cc91ac697a9fcbe4ba17a
#
_cell.length_a   1.000
_cell.length_b   1.000
_cell.length_c   1.000
_cell.angle_alpha   90.00
_cell.angle_beta   90.00
_cell.angle_gamma   90.00
#
_symmetry.space_group_name_H-M   'P 1'
#
loop_
_entity.id
_entity.type
_entity.pdbx_description
1 polymer ?
#
loop_
_entity_poly.entity_id
_entity_poly.type
_entity_poly.pdbx_seq_one_letter_code
_entity_poly.pdbx_strand_id
1 'polypeptide(L)'
;GTDALCRFTLNGFNSLMILDKEHCRPFDRTRAGLNLGEGAGYLVLQSDKSLTKAPYCELSGYANANEAYHQTGSSPDGDGPFLSMSQAIASAGLTAGAIDYINVHGTGTPSNDASEGKAIRRIFDTRIPPFSSVKAFIGHTLGASEGIEAVYSVLSIRHGLIYPNLNFHLSDEESGLIPETVFRSGLPIRHVLSNSFGFGGNNSSLVFSTLTQ
;
A
#
# COMPACT_ATOMS: atom_id res chain seq x y z
N GLY A 1 -12.79 7.50 -1.82
CA GLY A 1 -13.13 6.38 -0.93
C GLY A 1 -13.58 6.91 0.42
N THR A 2 -14.55 6.26 1.01
CA THR A 2 -15.05 6.58 2.35
C THR A 2 -15.54 5.30 3.03
N ASP A 3 -15.32 5.20 4.33
CA ASP A 3 -15.86 4.13 5.16
C ASP A 3 -15.99 4.60 6.61
N ALA A 4 -16.92 4.00 7.35
CA ALA A 4 -17.19 4.32 8.74
C ALA A 4 -17.24 3.04 9.59
N LEU A 5 -16.70 3.11 10.79
CA LEU A 5 -16.77 2.03 11.75
C LEU A 5 -18.20 1.78 12.18
N CYS A 6 -18.64 0.55 12.05
CA CYS A 6 -19.95 0.12 12.54
C CYS A 6 -19.86 -1.27 13.19
N ARG A 7 -20.88 -1.61 13.98
CA ARG A 7 -20.92 -2.89 14.70
C ARG A 7 -20.93 -4.09 13.75
N PHE A 8 -21.56 -3.98 12.59
CA PHE A 8 -21.59 -5.03 11.60
C PHE A 8 -20.20 -5.35 11.08
N THR A 9 -19.46 -4.32 10.63
CA THR A 9 -18.10 -4.44 10.14
C THR A 9 -17.18 -5.00 11.23
N LEU A 10 -17.22 -4.42 12.44
CA LEU A 10 -16.38 -4.87 13.54
C LEU A 10 -16.62 -6.35 13.88
N ASN A 11 -17.88 -6.76 14.00
CA ASN A 11 -18.22 -8.16 14.29
C ASN A 11 -17.83 -9.11 13.16
N GLY A 12 -17.98 -8.68 11.90
CA GLY A 12 -17.53 -9.43 10.74
C GLY A 12 -16.05 -9.73 10.77
N PHE A 13 -15.22 -8.71 10.95
CA PHE A 13 -13.76 -8.88 11.02
C PHE A 13 -13.32 -9.64 12.29
N ASN A 14 -14.01 -9.43 13.42
CA ASN A 14 -13.76 -10.19 14.64
C ASN A 14 -14.06 -11.69 14.46
N SER A 15 -15.11 -12.05 13.73
CA SER A 15 -15.44 -13.43 13.44
C SER A 15 -14.41 -14.15 12.56
N LEU A 16 -13.66 -13.39 11.74
CA LEU A 16 -12.55 -13.91 10.95
C LEU A 16 -11.25 -14.07 11.76
N MET A 17 -11.22 -13.63 13.02
CA MET A 17 -10.06 -13.70 13.92
C MET A 17 -8.79 -13.03 13.34
N ILE A 18 -8.97 -11.92 12.62
CA ILE A 18 -7.87 -11.19 11.99
C ILE A 18 -7.63 -9.80 12.60
N LEU A 19 -8.35 -9.49 13.68
CA LEU A 19 -8.12 -8.25 14.46
C LEU A 19 -7.02 -8.48 15.48
N ASP A 20 -6.07 -7.53 15.54
CA ASP A 20 -5.10 -7.49 16.64
C ASP A 20 -5.70 -6.78 17.85
N LYS A 21 -5.41 -7.27 19.05
CA LYS A 21 -5.79 -6.62 20.30
C LYS A 21 -4.86 -5.47 20.68
N GLU A 22 -3.63 -5.53 20.14
CA GLU A 22 -2.62 -4.49 20.27
C GLU A 22 -2.62 -3.60 19.01
N HIS A 23 -1.81 -2.55 18.99
CA HIS A 23 -1.60 -1.75 17.80
C HIS A 23 -1.02 -2.58 16.68
N CYS A 24 -1.62 -2.49 15.49
CA CYS A 24 -1.12 -3.23 14.33
C CYS A 24 0.32 -2.82 14.00
N ARG A 25 1.09 -3.81 13.58
CA ARG A 25 2.53 -3.71 13.31
C ARG A 25 2.88 -4.36 11.98
N PRO A 26 2.59 -3.65 10.88
CA PRO A 26 2.83 -4.18 9.55
C PRO A 26 4.27 -4.64 9.36
N PHE A 27 4.46 -5.80 8.74
CA PHE A 27 5.75 -6.46 8.47
C PHE A 27 6.57 -6.88 9.70
N ASP A 28 6.11 -6.61 10.92
CA ASP A 28 6.80 -7.10 12.12
C ASP A 28 6.62 -8.61 12.27
N ARG A 29 7.65 -9.29 12.80
CA ARG A 29 7.60 -10.74 13.06
C ARG A 29 6.48 -11.13 14.02
N THR A 30 6.12 -10.25 14.95
CA THR A 30 5.08 -10.50 15.97
C THR A 30 3.69 -10.01 15.54
N ARG A 31 3.52 -9.59 14.27
CA ARG A 31 2.23 -9.14 13.76
C ARG A 31 1.15 -10.21 13.96
N ALA A 32 -0.01 -9.81 14.40
CA ALA A 32 -1.09 -10.73 14.75
C ALA A 32 -2.45 -10.38 14.13
N GLY A 33 -2.53 -9.26 13.43
CA GLY A 33 -3.77 -8.81 12.79
C GLY A 33 -3.78 -7.33 12.46
N LEU A 34 -4.91 -6.88 11.97
CA LEU A 34 -5.17 -5.49 11.65
C LEU A 34 -5.96 -4.80 12.78
N ASN A 35 -5.91 -3.46 12.80
CA ASN A 35 -6.89 -2.64 13.50
C ASN A 35 -7.80 -2.00 12.46
N LEU A 36 -9.10 -1.92 12.73
CA LEU A 36 -10.02 -1.18 11.88
C LEU A 36 -9.93 0.31 12.15
N GLY A 37 -10.08 1.11 11.09
CA GLY A 37 -10.20 2.55 11.15
C GLY A 37 -11.42 3.03 10.36
N GLU A 38 -11.67 4.33 10.41
CA GLU A 38 -12.67 5.02 9.58
C GLU A 38 -12.07 6.29 8.99
N GLY A 39 -12.59 6.72 7.86
CA GLY A 39 -12.09 7.93 7.21
C GLY A 39 -12.63 8.13 5.80
N ALA A 40 -12.13 9.18 5.15
CA ALA A 40 -12.46 9.51 3.78
C ALA A 40 -11.24 10.12 3.08
N GLY A 41 -10.96 9.69 1.85
CA GLY A 41 -9.94 10.24 0.97
C GLY A 41 -10.53 10.63 -0.38
N TYR A 42 -10.20 11.83 -0.86
CA TYR A 42 -10.69 12.36 -2.12
C TYR A 42 -9.54 12.88 -2.97
N LEU A 43 -9.56 12.51 -4.25
CA LEU A 43 -8.64 12.99 -5.27
C LEU A 43 -9.44 13.57 -6.42
N VAL A 44 -9.00 14.69 -6.96
CA VAL A 44 -9.56 15.25 -8.19
C VAL A 44 -8.62 14.86 -9.34
N LEU A 45 -9.13 14.03 -10.25
CA LEU A 45 -8.41 13.63 -11.45
C LEU A 45 -8.89 14.49 -12.64
N GLN A 46 -7.93 15.03 -13.37
CA GLN A 46 -8.20 15.82 -14.58
C GLN A 46 -7.28 15.35 -15.72
N SER A 47 -7.77 15.39 -16.94
CA SER A 47 -6.90 15.16 -18.11
C SER A 47 -6.05 16.40 -18.39
N ASP A 48 -4.88 16.22 -19.01
CA ASP A 48 -3.99 17.32 -19.40
C ASP A 48 -4.71 18.43 -20.17
N LYS A 49 -5.67 18.05 -21.02
CA LYS A 49 -6.45 18.99 -21.84
C LYS A 49 -7.37 19.89 -21.02
N SER A 50 -7.71 19.49 -19.78
CA SER A 50 -8.64 20.22 -18.92
C SER A 50 -7.96 20.88 -17.72
N LEU A 51 -6.64 20.81 -17.62
CA LEU A 51 -5.88 21.42 -16.52
C LEU A 51 -5.97 22.94 -16.54
N THR A 52 -6.47 23.52 -15.45
CA THR A 52 -6.51 24.97 -15.24
C THR A 52 -5.48 25.44 -14.20
N LYS A 53 -4.88 24.50 -13.48
CA LYS A 53 -3.84 24.73 -12.46
C LYS A 53 -2.80 23.62 -12.57
N ALA A 54 -1.57 23.92 -12.14
CA ALA A 54 -0.54 22.91 -12.03
C ALA A 54 -0.99 21.77 -11.09
N PRO A 55 -1.02 20.52 -11.56
CA PRO A 55 -1.36 19.38 -10.72
C PRO A 55 -0.26 19.06 -9.72
N TYR A 56 -0.56 18.28 -8.70
CA TYR A 56 0.43 17.83 -7.70
C TYR A 56 1.38 16.77 -8.26
N CYS A 57 0.84 15.87 -9.05
CA CYS A 57 1.55 14.77 -9.70
C CYS A 57 0.65 14.19 -10.80
N GLU A 58 1.15 13.19 -11.49
CA GLU A 58 0.44 12.38 -12.47
C GLU A 58 0.12 11.01 -11.89
N LEU A 59 -1.07 10.47 -12.16
CA LEU A 59 -1.36 9.05 -12.05
C LEU A 59 -0.85 8.40 -13.35
N SER A 60 0.41 7.99 -13.34
CA SER A 60 1.13 7.52 -14.52
C SER A 60 0.88 6.06 -14.87
N GLY A 61 0.52 5.24 -13.88
CA GLY A 61 0.24 3.83 -14.10
C GLY A 61 -0.77 3.26 -13.11
N TYR A 62 -1.45 2.23 -13.55
CA TYR A 62 -2.41 1.50 -12.74
C TYR A 62 -2.57 0.07 -13.23
N ALA A 63 -2.94 -0.82 -12.33
CA ALA A 63 -3.38 -2.17 -12.66
C ALA A 63 -4.32 -2.72 -11.60
N ASN A 64 -5.18 -3.62 -12.04
CA ASN A 64 -6.03 -4.44 -11.18
C ASN A 64 -5.88 -5.89 -11.64
N ALA A 65 -5.67 -6.80 -10.68
CA ALA A 65 -5.53 -8.22 -10.92
C ALA A 65 -6.35 -9.01 -9.91
N ASN A 66 -6.93 -10.12 -10.35
CA ASN A 66 -7.59 -11.06 -9.46
C ASN A 66 -6.82 -12.38 -9.43
N GLU A 67 -6.45 -12.84 -8.23
CA GLU A 67 -5.69 -14.10 -8.07
C GLU A 67 -6.57 -15.34 -7.88
N ALA A 68 -7.86 -15.15 -7.59
CA ALA A 68 -8.85 -16.23 -7.39
C ALA A 68 -8.37 -17.37 -6.44
N TYR A 69 -7.55 -17.04 -5.45
CA TYR A 69 -6.94 -18.02 -4.54
C TYR A 69 -7.91 -18.41 -3.40
N HIS A 70 -8.41 -17.42 -2.67
CA HIS A 70 -9.27 -17.63 -1.51
C HIS A 70 -10.19 -16.41 -1.30
N GLN A 71 -11.33 -16.61 -0.61
CA GLN A 71 -12.31 -15.52 -0.40
C GLN A 71 -11.76 -14.37 0.47
N THR A 72 -10.88 -14.66 1.44
CA THR A 72 -10.38 -13.69 2.42
C THR A 72 -8.87 -13.73 2.62
N GLY A 73 -8.17 -14.62 1.92
CA GLY A 73 -6.72 -14.80 2.04
C GLY A 73 -6.01 -14.49 0.73
N SER A 74 -4.79 -13.95 0.82
CA SER A 74 -3.91 -13.76 -0.32
C SER A 74 -3.14 -15.03 -0.63
N SER A 75 -2.71 -15.20 -1.89
CA SER A 75 -1.88 -16.35 -2.28
C SER A 75 -0.57 -16.36 -1.51
N PRO A 76 -0.10 -17.53 -1.03
CA PRO A 76 1.15 -17.61 -0.27
C PRO A 76 2.38 -17.14 -1.03
N ASP A 77 2.34 -17.19 -2.37
CA ASP A 77 3.44 -16.80 -3.24
C ASP A 77 3.34 -15.36 -3.76
N GLY A 78 2.28 -14.63 -3.36
CA GLY A 78 2.07 -13.24 -3.71
C GLY A 78 1.77 -13.01 -5.19
N ASP A 79 1.07 -13.94 -5.86
CA ASP A 79 0.86 -13.86 -7.31
C ASP A 79 -0.03 -12.68 -7.72
N GLY A 80 -1.12 -12.43 -6.99
CA GLY A 80 -2.00 -11.29 -7.24
C GLY A 80 -1.28 -9.95 -7.02
N PRO A 81 -0.67 -9.73 -5.85
CA PRO A 81 0.17 -8.57 -5.60
C PRO A 81 1.29 -8.37 -6.63
N PHE A 82 2.01 -9.45 -6.99
CA PHE A 82 3.05 -9.40 -8.01
C PHE A 82 2.51 -8.94 -9.36
N LEU A 83 1.38 -9.49 -9.79
CA LEU A 83 0.78 -9.18 -11.08
C LEU A 83 0.31 -7.71 -11.13
N SER A 84 -0.42 -7.24 -10.11
CA SER A 84 -0.90 -5.86 -10.06
C SER A 84 0.25 -4.85 -10.03
N MET A 85 1.25 -5.04 -9.17
CA MET A 85 2.41 -4.16 -9.10
C MET A 85 3.21 -4.14 -10.40
N SER A 86 3.51 -5.31 -10.98
CA SER A 86 4.28 -5.41 -12.24
C SER A 86 3.58 -4.72 -13.39
N GLN A 87 2.26 -4.94 -13.52
CA GLN A 87 1.47 -4.31 -14.56
C GLN A 87 1.31 -2.80 -14.36
N ALA A 88 1.16 -2.31 -13.12
CA ALA A 88 1.09 -0.89 -12.83
C ALA A 88 2.40 -0.17 -13.19
N ILE A 89 3.55 -0.76 -12.84
CA ILE A 89 4.88 -0.24 -13.20
C ILE A 89 5.05 -0.23 -14.74
N ALA A 90 4.68 -1.30 -15.41
CA ALA A 90 4.73 -1.39 -16.88
C ALA A 90 3.79 -0.39 -17.55
N SER A 91 2.56 -0.22 -17.02
CA SER A 91 1.59 0.78 -17.50
C SER A 91 2.10 2.21 -17.38
N ALA A 92 2.92 2.50 -16.36
CA ALA A 92 3.60 3.78 -16.21
C ALA A 92 4.79 3.97 -17.17
N GLY A 93 5.15 2.97 -17.97
CA GLY A 93 6.36 2.99 -18.81
C GLY A 93 7.66 2.96 -18.01
N LEU A 94 7.62 2.48 -16.77
CA LEU A 94 8.75 2.47 -15.85
C LEU A 94 9.34 1.06 -15.69
N THR A 95 10.54 1.01 -15.14
CA THR A 95 11.14 -0.22 -14.58
C THR A 95 11.04 -0.19 -13.07
N ALA A 96 11.12 -1.36 -12.42
CA ALA A 96 11.11 -1.45 -10.96
C ALA A 96 12.15 -0.53 -10.29
N GLY A 97 13.34 -0.42 -10.89
CA GLY A 97 14.43 0.44 -10.37
C GLY A 97 14.12 1.95 -10.38
N ALA A 98 13.04 2.39 -11.01
CA ALA A 98 12.61 3.78 -11.01
C ALA A 98 11.70 4.14 -9.83
N ILE A 99 11.13 3.16 -9.13
CA ILE A 99 10.27 3.41 -7.96
C ILE A 99 11.12 3.89 -6.79
N ASP A 100 10.77 5.04 -6.25
CA ASP A 100 11.50 5.67 -5.13
C ASP A 100 10.90 5.31 -3.76
N TYR A 101 9.61 4.99 -3.70
CA TYR A 101 8.91 4.63 -2.46
C TYR A 101 7.69 3.74 -2.75
N ILE A 102 7.41 2.81 -1.83
CA ILE A 102 6.20 1.98 -1.88
C ILE A 102 5.33 2.29 -0.64
N ASN A 103 4.11 2.77 -0.87
CA ASN A 103 3.05 2.77 0.12
C ASN A 103 2.37 1.41 0.05
N VAL A 104 2.76 0.51 0.94
CA VAL A 104 2.31 -0.89 0.91
C VAL A 104 0.90 -1.04 1.48
N HIS A 105 0.20 -2.09 1.06
CA HIS A 105 -1.07 -2.45 1.67
C HIS A 105 -0.90 -2.76 3.16
N GLY A 106 0.07 -3.58 3.53
CA GLY A 106 0.61 -3.74 4.87
C GLY A 106 -0.41 -3.68 5.99
N THR A 107 -1.27 -4.69 6.12
CA THR A 107 -2.36 -4.73 7.11
C THR A 107 -1.92 -5.12 8.51
N GLY A 108 -0.72 -5.69 8.66
CA GLY A 108 -0.28 -6.33 9.90
C GLY A 108 -0.84 -7.74 10.08
N THR A 109 -1.57 -8.28 9.11
CA THR A 109 -1.98 -9.69 9.16
C THR A 109 -0.85 -10.59 8.65
N PRO A 110 -0.65 -11.78 9.26
CA PRO A 110 0.43 -12.68 8.86
C PRO A 110 0.40 -13.02 7.36
N SER A 111 -0.77 -13.37 6.82
CA SER A 111 -0.91 -13.82 5.43
C SER A 111 -0.71 -12.71 4.41
N ASN A 112 -1.32 -11.53 4.62
CA ASN A 112 -1.20 -10.43 3.67
C ASN A 112 0.25 -9.93 3.58
N ASP A 113 0.87 -9.64 4.71
CA ASP A 113 2.22 -9.05 4.70
C ASP A 113 3.27 -10.03 4.18
N ALA A 114 3.08 -11.35 4.40
CA ALA A 114 3.94 -12.37 3.80
C ALA A 114 3.77 -12.42 2.27
N SER A 115 2.53 -12.42 1.78
CA SER A 115 2.18 -12.42 0.36
C SER A 115 2.74 -11.18 -0.36
N GLU A 116 2.46 -9.99 0.18
CA GLU A 116 2.96 -8.73 -0.36
C GLU A 116 4.49 -8.65 -0.32
N GLY A 117 5.10 -9.12 0.78
CA GLY A 117 6.55 -9.17 0.93
C GLY A 117 7.24 -10.04 -0.12
N LYS A 118 6.67 -11.22 -0.42
CA LYS A 118 7.16 -12.07 -1.51
C LYS A 118 7.04 -11.40 -2.87
N ALA A 119 5.92 -10.75 -3.13
CA ALA A 119 5.72 -10.03 -4.39
C ALA A 119 6.72 -8.87 -4.55
N ILE A 120 6.98 -8.10 -3.49
CA ILE A 120 7.99 -7.04 -3.48
C ILE A 120 9.37 -7.62 -3.80
N ARG A 121 9.77 -8.71 -3.17
CA ARG A 121 11.06 -9.36 -3.48
C ARG A 121 11.14 -9.85 -4.92
N ARG A 122 10.08 -10.44 -5.46
CA ARG A 122 10.04 -10.91 -6.86
C ARG A 122 10.21 -9.77 -7.87
N ILE A 123 9.75 -8.56 -7.55
CA ILE A 123 9.82 -7.39 -8.45
C ILE A 123 11.13 -6.64 -8.30
N PHE A 124 11.57 -6.40 -7.06
CA PHE A 124 12.69 -5.50 -6.75
C PHE A 124 14.00 -6.22 -6.43
N ASP A 125 13.93 -7.56 -6.23
CA ASP A 125 15.07 -8.43 -5.94
C ASP A 125 15.93 -7.88 -4.77
N THR A 126 17.15 -7.48 -5.05
CA THR A 126 18.10 -6.97 -4.03
C THR A 126 17.98 -5.47 -3.78
N ARG A 127 17.33 -4.71 -4.68
CA ARG A 127 17.19 -3.26 -4.57
C ARG A 127 15.76 -2.86 -4.26
N ILE A 128 15.29 -3.23 -3.07
CA ILE A 128 13.96 -2.85 -2.60
C ILE A 128 13.96 -1.37 -2.22
N PRO A 129 13.05 -0.54 -2.80
CA PRO A 129 12.92 0.85 -2.37
C PRO A 129 12.40 0.94 -0.94
N PRO A 130 12.59 2.08 -0.24
CA PRO A 130 11.91 2.33 1.03
C PRO A 130 10.42 2.04 0.91
N PHE A 131 9.83 1.39 1.91
CA PHE A 131 8.41 1.10 1.95
C PHE A 131 7.85 1.23 3.35
N SER A 132 6.58 1.58 3.47
CA SER A 132 5.88 1.60 4.75
C SER A 132 4.37 1.50 4.58
N SER A 133 3.68 1.10 5.63
CA SER A 133 2.22 1.13 5.74
C SER A 133 1.77 2.28 6.64
N VAL A 134 0.79 3.04 6.18
CA VAL A 134 0.15 4.08 7.01
C VAL A 134 -0.95 3.51 7.92
N LYS A 135 -1.28 2.22 7.79
CA LYS A 135 -2.35 1.59 8.58
C LYS A 135 -2.06 1.54 10.08
N ALA A 136 -0.79 1.58 10.48
CA ALA A 136 -0.44 1.71 11.90
C ALA A 136 -0.80 3.08 12.51
N PHE A 137 -1.05 4.12 11.69
CA PHE A 137 -1.53 5.43 12.12
C PHE A 137 -3.05 5.52 12.19
N ILE A 138 -3.72 5.01 11.15
CA ILE A 138 -5.14 5.29 10.88
C ILE A 138 -6.04 4.05 10.96
N GLY A 139 -5.46 2.88 11.16
CA GLY A 139 -6.15 1.60 11.00
C GLY A 139 -6.40 1.25 9.53
N HIS A 140 -7.00 0.09 9.29
CA HIS A 140 -7.49 -0.29 7.99
C HIS A 140 -8.88 0.33 7.77
N THR A 141 -8.96 1.34 6.93
CA THR A 141 -10.18 2.10 6.68
C THR A 141 -11.05 1.51 5.55
N LEU A 142 -10.81 0.24 5.20
CA LEU A 142 -11.59 -0.56 4.24
C LEU A 142 -11.85 0.18 2.92
N GLY A 143 -13.10 0.55 2.63
CA GLY A 143 -13.47 1.25 1.39
C GLY A 143 -12.89 2.66 1.25
N ALA A 144 -12.35 3.25 2.32
CA ALA A 144 -11.61 4.51 2.28
C ALA A 144 -10.10 4.32 2.08
N SER A 145 -9.57 3.10 2.28
CA SER A 145 -8.14 2.83 2.44
C SER A 145 -7.32 3.31 1.24
N GLU A 146 -7.65 2.83 0.05
CA GLU A 146 -6.92 3.19 -1.18
C GLU A 146 -6.98 4.70 -1.47
N GLY A 147 -8.14 5.34 -1.24
CA GLY A 147 -8.29 6.78 -1.41
C GLY A 147 -7.40 7.59 -0.46
N ILE A 148 -7.31 7.19 0.80
CA ILE A 148 -6.46 7.84 1.79
C ILE A 148 -4.98 7.57 1.47
N GLU A 149 -4.61 6.34 1.17
CA GLU A 149 -3.25 5.93 0.82
C GLU A 149 -2.76 6.60 -0.46
N ALA A 150 -3.64 6.81 -1.43
CA ALA A 150 -3.34 7.62 -2.61
C ALA A 150 -3.04 9.08 -2.26
N VAL A 151 -3.79 9.69 -1.32
CA VAL A 151 -3.47 11.05 -0.82
C VAL A 151 -2.10 11.08 -0.17
N TYR A 152 -1.76 10.12 0.69
CA TYR A 152 -0.41 10.01 1.27
C TYR A 152 0.67 9.89 0.19
N SER A 153 0.43 9.10 -0.85
CA SER A 153 1.36 8.92 -1.98
C SER A 153 1.57 10.22 -2.78
N VAL A 154 0.51 10.98 -3.03
CA VAL A 154 0.59 12.32 -3.66
C VAL A 154 1.38 13.30 -2.80
N LEU A 155 1.15 13.30 -1.47
CA LEU A 155 1.88 14.16 -0.54
C LEU A 155 3.36 13.75 -0.43
N SER A 156 3.68 12.45 -0.55
CA SER A 156 5.05 11.95 -0.62
C SER A 156 5.81 12.57 -1.80
N ILE A 157 5.21 12.60 -2.98
CA ILE A 157 5.81 13.24 -4.16
C ILE A 157 5.94 14.76 -3.96
N ARG A 158 4.84 15.41 -3.57
CA ARG A 158 4.79 16.87 -3.49
C ARG A 158 5.78 17.46 -2.48
N HIS A 159 6.00 16.79 -1.37
CA HIS A 159 6.79 17.29 -0.24
C HIS A 159 8.04 16.47 0.05
N GLY A 160 8.34 15.44 -0.76
CA GLY A 160 9.49 14.56 -0.55
C GLY A 160 9.40 13.79 0.77
N LEU A 161 8.22 13.21 1.09
CA LEU A 161 7.95 12.58 2.39
C LEU A 161 7.97 11.05 2.29
N ILE A 162 8.59 10.41 3.28
CA ILE A 162 8.38 8.99 3.58
C ILE A 162 7.83 8.91 5.00
N TYR A 163 6.65 8.31 5.13
CA TYR A 163 6.00 8.10 6.43
C TYR A 163 6.58 6.86 7.09
N PRO A 164 6.79 6.86 8.42
CA PRO A 164 7.34 5.70 9.10
C PRO A 164 6.31 4.57 9.20
N ASN A 165 6.79 3.34 9.13
CA ASN A 165 6.04 2.16 9.51
C ASN A 165 6.07 2.03 11.03
N LEU A 166 4.98 2.37 11.72
CA LEU A 166 4.94 2.33 13.17
C LEU A 166 4.92 0.90 13.71
N ASN A 167 5.34 0.75 14.96
CA ASN A 167 5.28 -0.50 15.74
C ASN A 167 6.11 -1.66 15.16
N PHE A 168 7.03 -1.38 14.27
CA PHE A 168 7.98 -2.37 13.75
C PHE A 168 9.20 -2.45 14.67
N HIS A 169 9.54 -3.66 15.11
CA HIS A 169 10.68 -3.94 15.99
C HIS A 169 11.62 -4.99 15.40
N LEU A 170 11.08 -5.98 14.71
CA LEU A 170 11.84 -7.14 14.27
C LEU A 170 11.31 -7.67 12.94
N SER A 171 12.22 -7.87 11.98
CA SER A 171 11.86 -8.47 10.70
C SER A 171 11.42 -9.92 10.84
N ASP A 172 10.52 -10.32 9.97
CA ASP A 172 10.17 -11.71 9.73
C ASP A 172 11.37 -12.43 9.08
N GLU A 173 11.74 -13.59 9.60
CA GLU A 173 12.89 -14.36 9.11
C GLU A 173 12.70 -14.84 7.66
N GLU A 174 11.47 -15.14 7.25
CA GLU A 174 11.17 -15.60 5.90
C GLU A 174 11.31 -14.46 4.86
N SER A 175 10.74 -13.31 5.15
CA SER A 175 10.81 -12.17 4.25
C SER A 175 12.10 -11.38 4.37
N GLY A 176 12.65 -11.25 5.57
CA GLY A 176 13.81 -10.40 5.88
C GLY A 176 13.60 -8.94 5.47
N LEU A 177 12.36 -8.51 5.24
CA LEU A 177 12.03 -7.15 4.84
C LEU A 177 12.03 -6.23 6.05
N ILE A 178 12.62 -5.04 5.86
CA ILE A 178 12.69 -3.98 6.87
C ILE A 178 12.02 -2.74 6.29
N PRO A 179 10.83 -2.38 6.77
CA PRO A 179 10.18 -1.15 6.34
C PRO A 179 10.91 0.09 6.85
N GLU A 180 10.64 1.24 6.25
CA GLU A 180 11.15 2.51 6.76
C GLU A 180 10.44 2.86 8.07
N THR A 181 11.20 3.02 9.16
CA THR A 181 10.68 3.29 10.50
C THR A 181 10.88 4.72 10.96
N VAL A 182 11.55 5.55 10.16
CA VAL A 182 11.84 6.95 10.47
C VAL A 182 11.12 7.85 9.49
N PHE A 183 10.46 8.90 9.98
CA PHE A 183 9.91 9.94 9.12
C PHE A 183 11.03 10.67 8.40
N ARG A 184 10.92 10.75 7.07
CA ARG A 184 11.87 11.48 6.23
C ARG A 184 11.15 12.56 5.43
N SER A 185 11.84 13.66 5.18
CA SER A 185 11.32 14.77 4.38
C SER A 185 12.42 15.39 3.50
N GLY A 186 11.99 16.15 2.49
CA GLY A 186 12.90 16.81 1.55
C GLY A 186 13.64 15.84 0.61
N LEU A 187 13.09 14.65 0.40
CA LEU A 187 13.66 13.63 -0.49
C LEU A 187 13.24 13.87 -1.95
N PRO A 188 14.08 13.54 -2.93
CA PRO A 188 13.75 13.64 -4.35
C PRO A 188 12.88 12.45 -4.80
N ILE A 189 11.65 12.34 -4.28
CA ILE A 189 10.70 11.27 -4.63
C ILE A 189 10.01 11.63 -5.94
N ARG A 190 10.22 10.82 -6.97
CA ARG A 190 9.64 11.00 -8.30
C ARG A 190 8.53 10.01 -8.60
N HIS A 191 8.65 8.78 -8.14
CA HIS A 191 7.71 7.71 -8.43
C HIS A 191 7.35 6.94 -7.16
N VAL A 192 6.06 6.92 -6.84
CA VAL A 192 5.50 6.18 -5.70
C VAL A 192 4.57 5.10 -6.20
N LEU A 193 4.79 3.86 -5.76
CA LEU A 193 3.88 2.74 -5.96
C LEU A 193 2.96 2.64 -4.73
N SER A 194 1.65 2.63 -4.92
CA SER A 194 0.65 2.47 -3.87
C SER A 194 -0.15 1.19 -4.09
N ASN A 195 -0.20 0.33 -3.08
CA ASN A 195 -0.82 -0.99 -3.16
C ASN A 195 -2.08 -1.07 -2.32
N SER A 196 -3.12 -1.70 -2.86
CA SER A 196 -4.36 -2.00 -2.15
C SER A 196 -4.87 -3.38 -2.54
N PHE A 197 -4.93 -4.28 -1.55
CA PHE A 197 -5.32 -5.68 -1.76
C PHE A 197 -6.56 -5.99 -0.94
N GLY A 198 -7.55 -6.60 -1.57
CA GLY A 198 -8.85 -6.83 -0.98
C GLY A 198 -9.28 -8.29 -0.98
N PHE A 199 -10.24 -8.58 -0.14
CA PHE A 199 -10.90 -9.89 -0.15
C PHE A 199 -11.46 -10.23 -1.52
N GLY A 200 -11.58 -11.51 -1.82
CA GLY A 200 -11.96 -12.01 -3.13
C GLY A 200 -10.80 -12.07 -4.12
N GLY A 201 -9.56 -11.80 -3.66
CA GLY A 201 -8.36 -11.83 -4.49
C GLY A 201 -8.20 -10.59 -5.38
N ASN A 202 -8.86 -9.50 -5.04
CA ASN A 202 -8.78 -8.24 -5.79
C ASN A 202 -7.53 -7.45 -5.37
N ASN A 203 -6.60 -7.28 -6.30
CA ASN A 203 -5.33 -6.61 -6.07
C ASN A 203 -5.21 -5.40 -7.00
N SER A 204 -5.11 -4.20 -6.42
CA SER A 204 -4.89 -2.94 -7.14
C SER A 204 -3.53 -2.36 -6.82
N SER A 205 -2.88 -1.79 -7.83
CA SER A 205 -1.67 -1.00 -7.65
C SER A 205 -1.71 0.25 -8.52
N LEU A 206 -1.31 1.38 -7.94
CA LEU A 206 -1.26 2.68 -8.59
C LEU A 206 0.18 3.20 -8.61
N VAL A 207 0.59 3.85 -9.68
CA VAL A 207 1.86 4.57 -9.75
C VAL A 207 1.58 6.05 -9.90
N PHE A 208 2.05 6.82 -8.94
CA PHE A 208 2.06 8.28 -8.99
C PHE A 208 3.45 8.76 -9.38
N SER A 209 3.53 9.75 -10.26
CA SER A 209 4.80 10.27 -10.77
C SER A 209 4.83 11.78 -10.74
N THR A 210 6.03 12.36 -10.55
CA THR A 210 6.24 13.78 -10.81
C THR A 210 5.95 14.09 -12.28
N LEU A 211 5.48 15.28 -12.56
CA LEU A 211 5.31 15.73 -13.94
C LEU A 211 6.68 15.75 -14.63
N THR A 212 6.76 15.16 -15.82
CA THR A 212 7.88 15.40 -16.73
C THR A 212 7.80 16.84 -17.24
N GLN A 213 8.82 17.63 -16.95
CA GLN A 213 8.96 18.99 -17.51
C GLN A 213 9.18 18.93 -19.02
#